data_fa5b29bdd40ae0b48446d3e006dce97d
#
_entry.id   fa5b29bdd40ae0b48446d3e006dce97d
#
_cell.length_a   1.000
_cell.length_b   1.000
_cell.length_c   1.000
_cell.angle_alpha   90.00
_cell.angle_beta   90.00
_cell.angle_gamma   90.00
#
_symmetry.space_group_name_H-M   'P 1'
#
loop_
_entity.id
_entity.type
_entity.pdbx_description
1 polymer ?
#
loop_
_entity_poly.entity_id
_entity_poly.type
_entity_poly.pdbx_seq_one_letter_code
_entity_poly.pdbx_strand_id
1 'polypeptide(L)'
;MKKVEDYVRSIPDFPEPGIIFRDVTSILQDADGLQLAIDEMQHFVEEVDCDVICGTESRGFIFGMPIAYNLHKPFVPIRKKGKLPLETVEESYDLEYGSATIEMHKDSIKPGQKVVIIDDLIATGGTVEACAKMIERLGGEVTRICLLYTSDAADEE
;
A
#
# COMPACT_ATOMS: atom_id res chain seq x y z
N MET A 1 14.58 -13.47 -17.69
CA MET A 1 13.29 -13.44 -17.00
C MET A 1 12.86 -11.99 -16.74
N LYS A 2 11.63 -11.69 -17.08
CA LYS A 2 11.12 -10.33 -16.86
C LYS A 2 10.92 -10.04 -15.38
N LYS A 3 11.17 -8.80 -15.01
CA LYS A 3 10.96 -8.30 -13.66
C LYS A 3 9.72 -7.43 -13.65
N VAL A 4 9.24 -7.09 -12.45
CA VAL A 4 8.06 -6.24 -12.30
C VAL A 4 8.24 -4.92 -13.05
N GLU A 5 9.41 -4.31 -12.96
CA GLU A 5 9.69 -3.04 -13.62
C GLU A 5 9.51 -3.12 -15.14
N ASP A 6 9.71 -4.28 -15.73
CA ASP A 6 9.58 -4.46 -17.17
C ASP A 6 8.13 -4.29 -17.65
N TYR A 7 7.17 -4.40 -16.73
CA TYR A 7 5.76 -4.25 -17.04
C TYR A 7 5.23 -2.85 -16.75
N VAL A 8 6.04 -1.98 -16.15
CA VAL A 8 5.62 -0.63 -15.78
C VAL A 8 5.96 0.33 -16.91
N ARG A 9 4.94 1.01 -17.43
CA ARG A 9 5.16 2.05 -18.45
C ARG A 9 5.71 3.30 -17.81
N SER A 10 6.66 3.94 -18.49
CA SER A 10 7.15 5.25 -18.11
C SER A 10 6.58 6.26 -19.08
N ILE A 11 5.88 7.26 -18.55
CA ILE A 11 5.25 8.31 -19.33
C ILE A 11 6.00 9.61 -19.06
N PRO A 12 6.79 10.08 -20.03
CA PRO A 12 7.55 11.32 -19.82
C PRO A 12 6.64 12.53 -19.82
N ASP A 13 7.05 13.56 -19.10
CA ASP A 13 6.37 14.84 -19.04
C ASP A 13 4.90 14.73 -18.61
N PHE A 14 4.61 13.85 -17.69
CA PHE A 14 3.28 13.68 -17.12
C PHE A 14 3.36 13.64 -15.59
N PRO A 15 2.49 14.31 -14.87
CA PRO A 15 1.46 15.26 -15.37
C PRO A 15 2.02 16.61 -15.79
N GLU A 16 3.31 16.85 -15.60
CA GLU A 16 3.97 18.09 -15.93
C GLU A 16 5.30 17.82 -16.62
N PRO A 17 5.79 18.77 -17.41
CA PRO A 17 7.11 18.64 -18.04
C PRO A 17 8.20 18.35 -17.02
N GLY A 18 9.10 17.44 -17.38
CA GLY A 18 10.22 17.07 -16.52
C GLY A 18 9.92 15.93 -15.55
N ILE A 19 8.69 15.47 -15.47
CA ILE A 19 8.30 14.38 -14.59
C ILE A 19 8.08 13.12 -15.42
N ILE A 20 8.62 12.00 -14.94
CA ILE A 20 8.37 10.70 -15.57
C ILE A 20 7.37 9.95 -14.69
N PHE A 21 6.19 9.70 -15.24
CA PHE A 21 5.14 8.97 -14.53
C PHE A 21 5.30 7.48 -14.76
N ARG A 22 5.25 6.70 -13.68
CA ARG A 22 5.33 5.24 -13.74
C ARG A 22 3.91 4.69 -13.71
N ASP A 23 3.46 4.15 -14.84
CA ASP A 23 2.09 3.69 -15.00
C ASP A 23 1.94 2.24 -14.53
N VAL A 24 1.45 2.08 -13.31
CA VAL A 24 1.26 0.76 -12.69
C VAL A 24 0.11 0.00 -13.35
N THR A 25 -0.83 0.70 -14.00
CA THR A 25 -1.95 0.01 -14.64
C THR A 25 -1.50 -0.93 -15.75
N SER A 26 -0.35 -0.70 -16.34
CA SER A 26 0.19 -1.61 -17.35
C SER A 26 0.49 -2.99 -16.77
N ILE A 27 0.80 -3.09 -15.49
CA ILE A 27 0.98 -4.37 -14.80
C ILE A 27 -0.37 -5.09 -14.70
N LEU A 28 -1.42 -4.34 -14.39
CA LEU A 28 -2.76 -4.92 -14.22
C LEU A 28 -3.34 -5.44 -15.52
N GLN A 29 -2.90 -4.90 -16.64
CA GLN A 29 -3.41 -5.27 -17.96
C GLN A 29 -2.70 -6.48 -18.56
N ASP A 30 -1.63 -6.93 -17.94
CA ASP A 30 -0.85 -8.06 -18.42
C ASP A 30 -0.95 -9.20 -17.40
N ALA A 31 -1.48 -10.34 -17.83
CA ALA A 31 -1.70 -11.45 -16.90
C ALA A 31 -0.42 -11.92 -16.23
N ASP A 32 0.66 -11.99 -16.98
CA ASP A 32 1.95 -12.43 -16.44
C ASP A 32 2.53 -11.37 -15.49
N GLY A 33 2.41 -10.10 -15.86
CA GLY A 33 2.87 -8.99 -15.02
C GLY A 33 2.10 -8.91 -13.70
N LEU A 34 0.79 -9.07 -13.78
CA LEU A 34 -0.06 -9.06 -12.59
C LEU A 34 0.31 -10.21 -11.65
N GLN A 35 0.46 -11.41 -12.19
CA GLN A 35 0.81 -12.56 -11.37
C GLN A 35 2.20 -12.39 -10.75
N LEU A 36 3.16 -11.92 -11.52
CA LEU A 36 4.52 -11.69 -11.02
C LEU A 36 4.52 -10.67 -9.88
N ALA A 37 3.80 -9.56 -10.04
CA ALA A 37 3.75 -8.52 -9.03
C ALA A 37 3.16 -9.03 -7.73
N ILE A 38 2.03 -9.74 -7.81
CA ILE A 38 1.37 -10.26 -6.62
C ILE A 38 2.22 -11.33 -5.95
N ASP A 39 2.82 -12.22 -6.73
CA ASP A 39 3.66 -13.29 -6.19
C ASP A 39 4.88 -12.73 -5.45
N GLU A 40 5.53 -11.71 -6.02
CA GLU A 40 6.67 -11.09 -5.37
C GLU A 40 6.28 -10.41 -4.06
N MET A 41 5.20 -9.63 -4.09
CA MET A 41 4.76 -8.95 -2.87
C MET A 41 4.32 -9.96 -1.82
N GLN A 42 3.63 -11.02 -2.21
CA GLN A 42 3.21 -12.05 -1.28
C GLN A 42 4.42 -12.74 -0.66
N HIS A 43 5.47 -12.98 -1.43
CA HIS A 43 6.69 -13.57 -0.91
C HIS A 43 7.29 -12.71 0.20
N PHE A 44 7.32 -11.39 0.01
CA PHE A 44 7.82 -10.49 1.05
C PHE A 44 6.94 -10.53 2.31
N VAL A 45 5.64 -10.65 2.15
CA VAL A 45 4.72 -10.76 3.29
C VAL A 45 4.99 -12.05 4.06
N GLU A 46 5.27 -13.13 3.35
CA GLU A 46 5.52 -14.43 3.97
C GLU A 46 6.82 -14.49 4.79
N GLU A 47 7.71 -13.54 4.57
CA GLU A 47 8.98 -13.48 5.30
C GLU A 47 8.83 -12.96 6.74
N VAL A 48 7.70 -12.40 7.08
CA VAL A 48 7.48 -11.81 8.41
C VAL A 48 6.20 -12.34 9.03
N ASP A 49 6.09 -12.20 10.35
CA ASP A 49 4.84 -12.51 11.03
C ASP A 49 3.77 -11.52 10.62
N CYS A 50 2.60 -12.02 10.28
CA CYS A 50 1.52 -11.19 9.81
C CYS A 50 0.18 -11.78 10.23
N ASP A 51 -0.62 -11.00 10.93
CA ASP A 51 -1.99 -11.37 11.31
C ASP A 51 -3.03 -10.69 10.44
N VAL A 52 -2.71 -9.49 9.94
CA VAL A 52 -3.63 -8.64 9.20
C VAL A 52 -2.89 -7.94 8.08
N ILE A 53 -3.55 -7.83 6.94
CA ILE A 53 -3.02 -7.06 5.81
C ILE A 53 -3.85 -5.82 5.63
N CYS A 54 -3.20 -4.66 5.55
CA CYS A 54 -3.83 -3.37 5.30
C CYS A 54 -3.42 -2.86 3.93
N GLY A 55 -4.29 -2.11 3.30
CA GLY A 55 -3.95 -1.45 2.05
C GLY A 55 -4.71 -0.14 1.92
N THR A 56 -4.07 0.83 1.28
CA THR A 56 -4.68 2.14 1.04
C THR A 56 -5.46 2.14 -0.26
N GLU A 57 -6.54 2.91 -0.30
CA GLU A 57 -7.32 3.04 -1.54
C GLU A 57 -6.51 3.86 -2.55
N SER A 58 -6.52 3.48 -3.81
CA SER A 58 -7.21 2.29 -4.29
C SER A 58 -6.23 1.18 -4.68
N ARG A 59 -4.98 1.51 -4.97
CA ARG A 59 -4.01 0.54 -5.49
C ARG A 59 -3.57 -0.47 -4.44
N GLY A 60 -3.52 -0.05 -3.17
CA GLY A 60 -3.23 -0.98 -2.09
C GLY A 60 -4.29 -2.06 -1.97
N PHE A 61 -5.54 -1.75 -2.34
CA PHE A 61 -6.62 -2.74 -2.36
C PHE A 61 -6.37 -3.78 -3.45
N ILE A 62 -5.96 -3.32 -4.63
CA ILE A 62 -5.77 -4.18 -5.78
C ILE A 62 -4.72 -5.27 -5.50
N PHE A 63 -3.63 -4.89 -4.87
CA PHE A 63 -2.55 -5.83 -4.57
C PHE A 63 -2.75 -6.52 -3.21
N GLY A 64 -3.32 -5.81 -2.24
CA GLY A 64 -3.50 -6.36 -0.90
C GLY A 64 -4.55 -7.45 -0.81
N MET A 65 -5.67 -7.28 -1.52
CA MET A 65 -6.76 -8.27 -1.47
C MET A 65 -6.33 -9.65 -1.96
N PRO A 66 -5.69 -9.79 -3.13
CA PRO A 66 -5.26 -11.11 -3.57
C PRO A 66 -4.30 -11.77 -2.59
N ILE A 67 -3.39 -11.00 -2.00
CA ILE A 67 -2.42 -11.53 -1.05
C ILE A 67 -3.13 -12.00 0.23
N ALA A 68 -4.03 -11.19 0.76
CA ALA A 68 -4.80 -11.56 1.94
C ALA A 68 -5.60 -12.84 1.69
N TYR A 69 -6.24 -12.91 0.54
CA TYR A 69 -7.01 -14.10 0.16
C TYR A 69 -6.11 -15.33 0.08
N ASN A 70 -4.98 -15.22 -0.60
CA ASN A 70 -4.06 -16.34 -0.76
C ASN A 70 -3.49 -16.84 0.56
N LEU A 71 -3.22 -15.93 1.50
CA LEU A 71 -2.63 -16.27 2.78
C LEU A 71 -3.66 -16.55 3.88
N HIS A 72 -4.94 -16.44 3.53
CA HIS A 72 -6.05 -16.63 4.47
C HIS A 72 -5.94 -15.65 5.65
N LYS A 73 -5.74 -14.39 5.34
CA LYS A 73 -5.63 -13.31 6.32
C LYS A 73 -6.73 -12.29 6.07
N PRO A 74 -7.19 -11.57 7.11
CA PRO A 74 -8.12 -10.48 6.89
C PRO A 74 -7.45 -9.32 6.17
N PHE A 75 -8.25 -8.57 5.43
CA PHE A 75 -7.80 -7.35 4.78
C PHE A 75 -8.52 -6.15 5.37
N VAL A 76 -7.76 -5.15 5.80
CA VAL A 76 -8.31 -3.93 6.40
C VAL A 76 -8.10 -2.77 5.43
N PRO A 77 -9.17 -2.19 4.91
CA PRO A 77 -9.04 -1.05 4.02
C PRO A 77 -8.75 0.23 4.79
N ILE A 78 -7.81 1.00 4.27
CA ILE A 78 -7.51 2.35 4.75
C ILE A 78 -7.99 3.28 3.66
N ARG A 79 -8.92 4.17 3.99
CA ARG A 79 -9.63 4.98 3.02
C ARG A 79 -9.51 6.47 3.32
N LYS A 80 -9.87 7.27 2.35
CA LYS A 80 -9.97 8.72 2.55
C LYS A 80 -11.10 9.03 3.50
N LYS A 81 -10.94 10.08 4.29
CA LYS A 81 -11.92 10.46 5.30
C LYS A 81 -13.34 10.57 4.72
N GLY A 82 -14.28 10.01 5.46
CA GLY A 82 -15.70 10.06 5.11
C GLY A 82 -16.21 8.86 4.34
N LYS A 83 -15.34 7.89 4.06
CA LYS A 83 -15.72 6.72 3.25
C LYS A 83 -16.13 5.50 4.07
N LEU A 84 -15.77 5.47 5.34
CA LEU A 84 -16.08 4.34 6.21
C LEU A 84 -17.29 4.66 7.10
N PRO A 85 -18.21 3.71 7.27
CA PRO A 85 -19.50 3.99 7.92
C PRO A 85 -19.50 3.93 9.45
N LEU A 86 -18.53 3.25 10.07
CA LEU A 86 -18.50 3.06 11.52
C LEU A 86 -17.46 3.96 12.15
N GLU A 87 -17.25 3.82 13.45
CA GLU A 87 -16.23 4.60 14.13
C GLU A 87 -14.85 4.32 13.55
N THR A 88 -14.09 5.38 13.36
CA THR A 88 -12.77 5.31 12.75
C THR A 88 -11.72 5.98 13.63
N VAL A 89 -10.47 5.61 13.39
CA VAL A 89 -9.33 6.44 13.75
C VAL A 89 -8.85 7.10 12.47
N GLU A 90 -8.30 8.29 12.58
CA GLU A 90 -7.84 9.01 11.40
C GLU A 90 -6.50 9.66 11.64
N GLU A 91 -5.80 9.93 10.55
CA GLU A 91 -4.52 10.59 10.57
C GLU A 91 -4.39 11.45 9.33
N SER A 92 -3.81 12.62 9.50
CA SER A 92 -3.58 13.54 8.38
C SER A 92 -2.10 13.53 8.01
N TYR A 93 -1.82 13.82 6.76
CA TYR A 93 -0.46 13.99 6.28
C TYR A 93 -0.42 15.10 5.25
N ASP A 94 0.75 15.73 5.13
CA ASP A 94 0.91 16.86 4.24
C ASP A 94 1.15 16.40 2.81
N LEU A 95 0.53 17.12 1.90
CA LEU A 95 0.78 17.01 0.47
C LEU A 95 1.60 18.22 0.04
N GLU A 96 2.07 18.20 -1.19
CA GLU A 96 2.75 19.37 -1.75
C GLU A 96 1.84 20.60 -1.68
N TYR A 97 0.57 20.41 -1.94
CA TYR A 97 -0.44 21.46 -1.84
C TYR A 97 -1.55 20.99 -0.93
N GLY A 98 -1.53 21.44 0.33
CA GLY A 98 -2.57 21.09 1.29
C GLY A 98 -2.24 19.84 2.09
N SER A 99 -3.29 19.18 2.55
CA SER A 99 -3.16 17.96 3.34
C SER A 99 -4.25 16.98 2.96
N ALA A 100 -4.06 15.72 3.36
CA ALA A 100 -5.05 14.67 3.19
C ALA A 100 -5.25 13.96 4.51
N THR A 101 -6.45 13.43 4.72
CA THR A 101 -6.78 12.66 5.92
C THR A 101 -7.27 11.28 5.49
N ILE A 102 -6.71 10.26 6.11
CA ILE A 102 -7.12 8.87 5.89
C ILE A 102 -7.66 8.28 7.17
N GLU A 103 -8.43 7.24 7.05
CA GLU A 103 -9.10 6.63 8.19
C GLU A 103 -9.14 5.12 8.05
N MET A 104 -9.30 4.45 9.18
CA MET A 104 -9.58 3.02 9.22
C MET A 104 -10.55 2.75 10.37
N HIS A 105 -11.31 1.67 10.27
CA HIS A 105 -12.25 1.33 11.33
C HIS A 105 -11.49 1.09 12.64
N LYS A 106 -12.06 1.63 13.71
CA LYS A 106 -11.47 1.55 15.04
C LYS A 106 -11.35 0.12 15.56
N ASP A 107 -12.26 -0.75 15.14
CA ASP A 107 -12.28 -2.14 15.56
C ASP A 107 -11.54 -3.10 14.62
N SER A 108 -10.85 -2.57 13.61
CA SER A 108 -10.24 -3.41 12.59
C SER A 108 -8.92 -4.07 13.01
N ILE A 109 -8.23 -3.48 13.98
CA ILE A 109 -6.97 -4.01 14.49
C ILE A 109 -7.11 -4.20 15.98
N LYS A 110 -6.64 -5.35 16.46
CA LYS A 110 -6.63 -5.66 17.90
C LYS A 110 -5.24 -5.50 18.46
N PRO A 111 -5.12 -5.12 19.75
CA PRO A 111 -3.81 -4.97 20.36
C PRO A 111 -2.96 -6.24 20.20
N GLY A 112 -1.71 -6.05 19.83
CA GLY A 112 -0.77 -7.13 19.64
C GLY A 112 -0.74 -7.77 18.28
N GLN A 113 -1.68 -7.42 17.39
CA GLN A 113 -1.67 -7.98 16.04
C GLN A 113 -0.51 -7.46 15.21
N LYS A 114 0.04 -8.33 14.40
CA LYS A 114 1.11 -8.01 13.46
C LYS A 114 0.48 -7.62 12.13
N VAL A 115 0.85 -6.46 11.63
CA VAL A 115 0.20 -5.86 10.46
C VAL A 115 1.21 -5.59 9.36
N VAL A 116 0.87 -5.98 8.15
CA VAL A 116 1.64 -5.63 6.96
C VAL A 116 0.84 -4.62 6.15
N ILE A 117 1.49 -3.57 5.74
CA ILE A 117 0.89 -2.52 4.89
C ILE A 117 1.30 -2.78 3.45
N ILE A 118 0.33 -2.80 2.56
CA ILE A 118 0.54 -3.00 1.12
C ILE A 118 0.19 -1.72 0.38
N ASP A 119 1.09 -1.27 -0.48
CA ASP A 119 0.80 -0.21 -1.43
C ASP A 119 1.57 -0.50 -2.71
N ASP A 120 1.32 0.28 -3.74
CA ASP A 120 1.97 0.05 -5.04
C ASP A 120 3.20 0.90 -5.23
N LEU A 121 3.16 2.14 -4.77
CA LEU A 121 4.20 3.12 -5.05
C LEU A 121 4.31 4.08 -3.89
N ILE A 122 5.54 4.41 -3.52
CA ILE A 122 5.79 5.45 -2.54
C ILE A 122 6.40 6.66 -3.24
N ALA A 123 5.78 7.81 -3.07
CA ALA A 123 6.30 9.07 -3.59
C ALA A 123 6.90 9.92 -2.47
N THR A 124 6.19 10.05 -1.36
CA THR A 124 6.60 10.92 -0.27
C THR A 124 6.77 10.21 1.07
N GLY A 125 6.20 9.04 1.21
CA GLY A 125 6.20 8.31 2.48
C GLY A 125 5.15 8.78 3.49
N GLY A 126 4.50 9.92 3.23
CA GLY A 126 3.53 10.47 4.18
C GLY A 126 2.35 9.57 4.44
N THR A 127 1.82 8.95 3.40
CA THR A 127 0.68 8.05 3.51
C THR A 127 1.01 6.84 4.38
N VAL A 128 2.18 6.24 4.14
CA VAL A 128 2.61 5.06 4.88
C VAL A 128 2.82 5.40 6.35
N GLU A 129 3.43 6.54 6.62
CA GLU A 129 3.65 6.99 8.00
C GLU A 129 2.32 7.20 8.72
N ALA A 130 1.34 7.81 8.06
CA ALA A 130 0.01 8.01 8.64
C ALA A 130 -0.68 6.68 8.92
N CYS A 131 -0.55 5.72 8.02
CA CYS A 131 -1.09 4.37 8.21
C CYS A 131 -0.46 3.71 9.45
N ALA A 132 0.85 3.78 9.56
CA ALA A 132 1.56 3.18 10.70
C ALA A 132 1.11 3.80 12.02
N LYS A 133 0.93 5.11 12.05
CA LYS A 133 0.46 5.79 13.26
C LYS A 133 -0.92 5.33 13.69
N MET A 134 -1.84 5.15 12.74
CA MET A 134 -3.18 4.65 13.07
C MET A 134 -3.13 3.24 13.62
N ILE A 135 -2.36 2.38 12.98
CA ILE A 135 -2.21 0.98 13.41
C ILE A 135 -1.65 0.92 14.82
N GLU A 136 -0.62 1.71 15.10
CA GLU A 136 0.00 1.74 16.42
C GLU A 136 -0.95 2.27 17.50
N ARG A 137 -1.78 3.25 17.15
CA ARG A 137 -2.80 3.75 18.10
C ARG A 137 -3.81 2.69 18.48
N LEU A 138 -4.07 1.74 17.59
CA LEU A 138 -4.97 0.63 17.88
C LEU A 138 -4.28 -0.52 18.58
N GLY A 139 -2.98 -0.38 18.82
CA GLY A 139 -2.20 -1.41 19.52
C GLY A 139 -1.54 -2.44 18.62
N GLY A 140 -1.63 -2.24 17.31
CA GLY A 140 -0.98 -3.15 16.35
C GLY A 140 0.49 -2.85 16.18
N GLU A 141 1.20 -3.81 15.62
CA GLU A 141 2.61 -3.66 15.30
C GLU A 141 2.79 -3.80 13.79
N VAL A 142 3.39 -2.80 13.15
CA VAL A 142 3.68 -2.88 11.71
C VAL A 142 4.96 -3.68 11.54
N THR A 143 4.85 -4.88 10.97
CA THR A 143 6.01 -5.76 10.80
C THR A 143 6.69 -5.58 9.46
N ARG A 144 5.96 -5.11 8.45
CA ARG A 144 6.54 -4.83 7.14
C ARG A 144 5.66 -3.89 6.34
N ILE A 145 6.31 -3.13 5.48
CA ILE A 145 5.64 -2.30 4.48
C ILE A 145 6.09 -2.85 3.13
N CYS A 146 5.14 -3.33 2.35
CA CYS A 146 5.41 -3.90 1.04
C CYS A 146 4.96 -2.95 -0.06
N LEU A 147 5.89 -2.58 -0.91
CA LEU A 147 5.65 -1.66 -2.02
C LEU A 147 6.00 -2.38 -3.31
N LEU A 148 5.12 -2.27 -4.30
CA LEU A 148 5.37 -2.86 -5.60
C LEU A 148 6.54 -2.20 -6.28
N TYR A 149 6.60 -0.87 -6.19
CA TYR A 149 7.61 -0.07 -6.85
C TYR A 149 7.94 1.11 -5.97
N THR A 150 9.22 1.39 -5.80
CA THR A 150 9.67 2.56 -5.06
C THR A 150 10.40 3.50 -6.00
N SER A 151 10.38 4.80 -5.69
CA SER A 151 11.21 5.75 -6.39
C SER A 151 12.68 5.48 -6.01
N ASP A 152 13.60 6.01 -6.78
CA ASP A 152 15.03 5.82 -6.50
C ASP A 152 15.38 6.22 -5.07
N ALA A 153 14.77 7.27 -4.57
CA ALA A 153 15.00 7.74 -3.21
C ALA A 153 14.50 6.76 -2.16
N ALA A 154 13.47 5.99 -2.47
CA ALA A 154 12.88 5.04 -1.54
C ALA A 154 13.51 3.66 -1.61
N ASP A 155 14.29 3.38 -2.65
CA ASP A 155 14.91 2.07 -2.83
C ASP A 155 15.88 1.72 -1.70
N GLU A 156 16.27 2.70 -0.92
CA GLU A 156 17.22 2.50 0.17
C GLU A 156 16.55 2.02 1.45
N GLU A 157 15.26 1.94 1.47
CA GLU A 157 14.50 1.49 2.62
C GLU A 157 14.72 -0.02 2.93
#